data_406d8f9c7cbb1dc0c8baeb9a307a830e
#
_entry.id   406d8f9c7cbb1dc0c8baeb9a307a830e
#
_cell.length_a   1.000
_cell.length_b   1.000
_cell.length_c   1.000
_cell.angle_alpha   90.00
_cell.angle_beta   90.00
_cell.angle_gamma   90.00
#
_symmetry.space_group_name_H-M   'P 1'
#
loop_
_entity.id
_entity.type
_entity.pdbx_description
1 polymer ?
#
loop_
_entity_poly.entity_id
_entity_poly.type
_entity_poly.pdbx_seq_one_letter_code
_entity_poly.pdbx_strand_id
1 'polypeptide(L)'
;MTEKEKCRQGLLYDANYDRELLAERERAKELLYDYNRLRPSQYTEKTDLLRSLLGKVGKQVIIEPPFNCDYGYNIEVGENFYANVNLVILDGAKVTIGDNAFIAPNVGIYTAGHPLDAERRNQGLEYAYPIRIGNNVWIGAHSVILPGVTIGDHVVIGAGSVVTKDIPSYSL
;
A
#
# COMPACT_ATOMS: atom_id res chain seq x y z
N MET A 1 -8.64 7.02 -23.56
CA MET A 1 -8.07 6.28 -22.41
C MET A 1 -7.71 7.31 -21.34
N THR A 2 -8.33 7.22 -20.18
CA THR A 2 -8.00 8.09 -19.03
C THR A 2 -6.66 7.73 -18.41
N GLU A 3 -6.07 8.63 -17.62
CA GLU A 3 -4.81 8.33 -16.93
C GLU A 3 -4.97 7.15 -15.97
N LYS A 4 -6.14 7.04 -15.34
CA LYS A 4 -6.50 5.91 -14.47
C LYS A 4 -6.58 4.57 -15.25
N GLU A 5 -7.08 4.58 -16.47
CA GLU A 5 -7.09 3.40 -17.34
C GLU A 5 -5.66 3.02 -17.77
N LYS A 6 -4.82 3.99 -18.12
CA LYS A 6 -3.40 3.74 -18.43
C LYS A 6 -2.69 3.08 -17.23
N CYS A 7 -2.87 3.63 -16.03
CA CYS A 7 -2.32 3.07 -14.80
C CYS A 7 -2.73 1.59 -14.62
N ARG A 8 -4.02 1.29 -14.77
CA ARG A 8 -4.55 -0.10 -14.64
C ARG A 8 -3.96 -1.07 -15.67
N GLN A 9 -3.52 -0.57 -16.81
CA GLN A 9 -2.88 -1.37 -17.86
C GLN A 9 -1.36 -1.45 -17.71
N GLY A 10 -0.78 -0.86 -16.65
CA GLY A 10 0.66 -0.84 -16.43
C GLY A 10 1.42 0.07 -17.39
N LEU A 11 0.73 1.00 -18.04
CA LEU A 11 1.32 2.00 -18.93
C LEU A 11 1.80 3.20 -18.13
N LEU A 12 2.70 4.00 -18.71
CA LEU A 12 3.03 5.31 -18.15
C LEU A 12 1.79 6.21 -18.17
N TYR A 13 1.56 6.89 -17.06
CA TYR A 13 0.40 7.74 -16.86
C TYR A 13 0.79 9.03 -16.12
N ASP A 14 -0.01 10.07 -16.27
CA ASP A 14 0.16 11.33 -15.56
C ASP A 14 -0.49 11.27 -14.19
N ALA A 15 0.27 10.89 -13.19
CA ALA A 15 -0.19 10.84 -11.80
C ALA A 15 -0.21 12.21 -11.12
N ASN A 16 0.55 13.19 -11.64
CA ASN A 16 0.86 14.40 -10.91
C ASN A 16 0.01 15.63 -11.30
N TYR A 17 -0.59 15.59 -12.48
CA TYR A 17 -1.39 16.71 -12.99
C TYR A 17 -2.82 16.33 -13.38
N ASP A 18 -3.13 15.03 -13.46
CA ASP A 18 -4.50 14.56 -13.73
C ASP A 18 -5.44 14.94 -12.59
N ARG A 19 -6.52 15.65 -12.93
CA ARG A 19 -7.45 16.22 -11.94
C ARG A 19 -8.22 15.16 -11.15
N GLU A 20 -8.61 14.05 -11.80
CA GLU A 20 -9.32 12.97 -11.13
C GLU A 20 -8.42 12.30 -10.08
N LEU A 21 -7.20 11.94 -10.47
CA LEU A 21 -6.25 11.31 -9.57
C LEU A 21 -5.83 12.22 -8.42
N LEU A 22 -5.64 13.52 -8.67
CA LEU A 22 -5.35 14.49 -7.62
C LEU A 22 -6.49 14.59 -6.59
N ALA A 23 -7.74 14.68 -7.06
CA ALA A 23 -8.91 14.75 -6.17
C ALA A 23 -9.08 13.47 -5.34
N GLU A 24 -8.83 12.29 -5.92
CA GLU A 24 -8.89 11.03 -5.20
C GLU A 24 -7.81 10.91 -4.12
N ARG A 25 -6.58 11.36 -4.40
CA ARG A 25 -5.50 11.40 -3.39
C ARG A 25 -5.80 12.41 -2.28
N GLU A 26 -6.35 13.57 -2.61
CA GLU A 26 -6.76 14.56 -1.61
C GLU A 26 -7.80 13.97 -0.66
N ARG A 27 -8.83 13.29 -1.20
CA ARG A 27 -9.83 12.60 -0.38
C ARG A 27 -9.19 11.56 0.55
N ALA A 28 -8.26 10.76 0.06
CA ALA A 28 -7.55 9.80 0.89
C ALA A 28 -6.75 10.49 2.01
N LYS A 29 -6.08 11.58 1.72
CA LYS A 29 -5.33 12.36 2.71
C LYS A 29 -6.22 12.97 3.79
N GLU A 30 -7.42 13.44 3.44
CA GLU A 30 -8.39 13.92 4.43
C GLU A 30 -8.81 12.81 5.41
N LEU A 31 -9.15 11.63 4.89
CA LEU A 31 -9.47 10.46 5.73
C LEU A 31 -8.29 10.03 6.61
N LEU A 32 -7.08 10.05 6.07
CA LEU A 32 -5.85 9.73 6.81
C LEU A 32 -5.54 10.77 7.89
N TYR A 33 -5.79 12.03 7.62
CA TYR A 33 -5.65 13.10 8.61
C TYR A 33 -6.55 12.84 9.82
N ASP A 34 -7.81 12.50 9.60
CA ASP A 34 -8.74 12.13 10.66
C ASP A 34 -8.29 10.85 11.39
N TYR A 35 -7.94 9.80 10.64
CA TYR A 35 -7.49 8.52 11.17
C TYR A 35 -6.28 8.68 12.10
N ASN A 36 -5.26 9.39 11.66
CA ASN A 36 -3.99 9.54 12.37
C ASN A 36 -4.09 10.42 13.62
N ARG A 37 -5.22 11.09 13.83
CA ARG A 37 -5.48 11.95 14.99
C ARG A 37 -6.47 11.35 15.99
N LEU A 38 -7.03 10.20 15.70
CA LEU A 38 -7.90 9.52 16.65
C LEU A 38 -7.13 9.12 17.92
N ARG A 39 -7.84 9.18 19.05
CA ARG A 39 -7.29 8.70 20.32
C ARG A 39 -7.06 7.19 20.26
N PRO A 40 -6.07 6.67 21.00
CA PRO A 40 -5.81 5.22 21.04
C PRO A 40 -7.05 4.37 21.35
N SER A 41 -7.95 4.87 22.19
CA SER A 41 -9.19 4.18 22.62
C SER A 41 -10.35 4.21 21.62
N GLN A 42 -10.25 4.97 20.54
CA GLN A 42 -11.32 5.10 19.53
C GLN A 42 -11.28 3.97 18.50
N TYR A 43 -11.47 2.74 18.94
CA TYR A 43 -11.35 1.54 18.08
C TYR A 43 -12.42 1.47 16.99
N THR A 44 -13.66 1.82 17.32
CA THR A 44 -14.78 1.79 16.36
C THR A 44 -14.57 2.80 15.26
N GLU A 45 -14.22 4.03 15.60
CA GLU A 45 -13.96 5.12 14.65
C GLU A 45 -12.77 4.78 13.73
N LYS A 46 -11.70 4.19 14.27
CA LYS A 46 -10.56 3.70 13.47
C LYS A 46 -10.99 2.67 12.45
N THR A 47 -11.78 1.68 12.87
CA THR A 47 -12.28 0.63 11.98
C THR A 47 -13.18 1.20 10.89
N ASP A 48 -14.07 2.13 11.23
CA ASP A 48 -14.98 2.76 10.28
C ASP A 48 -14.22 3.59 9.25
N LEU A 49 -13.21 4.35 9.66
CA LEU A 49 -12.37 5.12 8.75
C LEU A 49 -11.55 4.20 7.82
N LEU A 50 -10.97 3.11 8.33
CA LEU A 50 -10.27 2.15 7.48
C LEU A 50 -11.20 1.53 6.43
N ARG A 51 -12.43 1.18 6.81
CA ARG A 51 -13.44 0.65 5.88
C ARG A 51 -13.88 1.68 4.83
N SER A 52 -13.88 2.95 5.17
CA SER A 52 -14.17 4.04 4.23
C SER A 52 -13.02 4.32 3.28
N LEU A 53 -11.78 4.09 3.71
CA LEU A 53 -10.56 4.39 2.97
C LEU A 53 -10.13 3.21 2.08
N LEU A 54 -10.05 2.00 2.65
CA LEU A 54 -9.50 0.83 1.98
C LEU A 54 -10.54 0.12 1.09
N GLY A 55 -10.06 -0.54 0.05
CA GLY A 55 -10.92 -1.28 -0.88
C GLY A 55 -11.56 -2.52 -0.26
N LYS A 56 -10.83 -3.20 0.63
CA LYS A 56 -11.35 -4.34 1.41
C LYS A 56 -10.64 -4.43 2.75
N VAL A 57 -11.42 -4.67 3.79
CA VAL A 57 -10.93 -4.81 5.17
C VAL A 57 -11.55 -6.04 5.80
N GLY A 58 -10.73 -6.95 6.33
CA GLY A 58 -11.17 -8.10 7.10
C GLY A 58 -11.81 -7.70 8.44
N LYS A 59 -12.22 -8.68 9.24
CA LYS A 59 -12.93 -8.43 10.50
C LYS A 59 -12.03 -7.86 11.59
N GLN A 60 -10.83 -8.41 11.72
CA GLN A 60 -9.86 -8.01 12.75
C GLN A 60 -8.66 -7.36 12.08
N VAL A 61 -8.73 -6.05 11.87
CA VAL A 61 -7.68 -5.27 11.23
C VAL A 61 -7.26 -4.15 12.17
N ILE A 62 -5.96 -4.12 12.47
CA ILE A 62 -5.33 -3.07 13.26
C ILE A 62 -4.19 -2.47 12.45
N ILE A 63 -4.23 -1.17 12.28
CA ILE A 63 -3.12 -0.40 11.70
C ILE A 63 -2.77 0.70 12.69
N GLU A 64 -1.60 0.61 13.29
CA GLU A 64 -1.16 1.62 14.25
C GLU A 64 -0.82 2.94 13.54
N PRO A 65 -1.36 4.07 14.00
CA PRO A 65 -1.01 5.38 13.46
C PRO A 65 0.45 5.74 13.73
N PRO A 66 1.07 6.57 12.86
CA PRO A 66 0.53 7.07 11.61
C PRO A 66 0.57 6.03 10.49
N PHE A 67 -0.46 6.07 9.64
CA PHE A 67 -0.56 5.30 8.42
C PHE A 67 -0.75 6.24 7.24
N ASN A 68 -0.13 5.97 6.11
CA ASN A 68 -0.26 6.77 4.89
C ASN A 68 -0.40 5.89 3.65
N CYS A 69 -1.20 6.35 2.72
CA CYS A 69 -1.36 5.76 1.39
C CYS A 69 -1.70 6.83 0.36
N ASP A 70 -1.71 6.47 -0.92
CA ASP A 70 -2.08 7.41 -1.98
C ASP A 70 -3.60 7.51 -2.16
N TYR A 71 -4.28 6.40 -2.41
CA TYR A 71 -5.71 6.35 -2.73
C TYR A 71 -6.53 5.58 -1.70
N GLY A 72 -5.98 4.53 -1.14
CA GLY A 72 -6.62 3.61 -0.21
C GLY A 72 -7.49 2.56 -0.87
N TYR A 73 -8.29 2.90 -1.87
CA TYR A 73 -9.23 1.97 -2.52
C TYR A 73 -8.55 0.81 -3.26
N ASN A 74 -7.27 0.93 -3.59
CA ASN A 74 -6.48 -0.15 -4.21
C ASN A 74 -5.89 -1.13 -3.17
N ILE A 75 -6.08 -0.88 -1.89
CA ILE A 75 -5.55 -1.73 -0.82
C ILE A 75 -6.62 -2.68 -0.33
N GLU A 76 -6.31 -3.96 -0.35
CA GLU A 76 -7.15 -5.02 0.22
C GLU A 76 -6.37 -5.79 1.27
N VAL A 77 -6.91 -5.90 2.47
CA VAL A 77 -6.32 -6.67 3.58
C VAL A 77 -7.29 -7.75 4.06
N GLY A 78 -6.76 -8.92 4.36
CA GLY A 78 -7.50 -10.08 4.83
C GLY A 78 -7.84 -10.02 6.32
N GLU A 79 -8.17 -11.17 6.87
CA GLU A 79 -8.52 -11.34 8.28
C GLU A 79 -7.25 -11.28 9.15
N ASN A 80 -7.41 -10.83 10.40
CA ASN A 80 -6.33 -10.81 11.40
C ASN A 80 -5.06 -10.10 10.90
N PHE A 81 -5.25 -8.94 10.29
CA PHE A 81 -4.16 -8.09 9.81
C PHE A 81 -3.67 -7.15 10.93
N TYR A 82 -2.37 -7.12 11.13
CA TYR A 82 -1.73 -6.15 12.02
C TYR A 82 -0.61 -5.41 11.32
N ALA A 83 -0.63 -4.09 11.36
CA ALA A 83 0.48 -3.26 10.96
C ALA A 83 0.89 -2.31 12.09
N ASN A 84 2.19 -2.25 12.35
CA ASN A 84 2.78 -1.35 13.30
C ASN A 84 2.89 0.07 12.72
N VAL A 85 3.42 1.00 13.50
CA VAL A 85 3.51 2.43 13.17
C VAL A 85 4.31 2.72 11.89
N ASN A 86 3.95 3.79 11.22
CA ASN A 86 4.62 4.31 10.02
C ASN A 86 4.58 3.36 8.80
N LEU A 87 3.50 2.59 8.65
CA LEU A 87 3.25 1.90 7.38
C LEU A 87 2.93 2.92 6.30
N VAL A 88 3.60 2.80 5.16
CA VAL A 88 3.32 3.57 3.95
C VAL A 88 3.02 2.62 2.80
N ILE A 89 1.85 2.77 2.18
CA ILE A 89 1.48 2.02 0.98
C ILE A 89 1.19 3.01 -0.15
N LEU A 90 2.05 3.03 -1.16
CA LEU A 90 1.79 3.83 -2.37
C LEU A 90 1.00 2.97 -3.35
N ASP A 91 -0.31 3.08 -3.27
CA ASP A 91 -1.26 2.21 -3.97
C ASP A 91 -1.76 2.79 -5.31
N GLY A 92 -0.83 3.25 -6.14
CA GLY A 92 -1.17 3.60 -7.53
C GLY A 92 -1.76 2.39 -8.28
N ALA A 93 -1.21 1.19 -8.06
CA ALA A 93 -1.79 -0.09 -8.46
C ALA A 93 -2.26 -0.88 -7.24
N LYS A 94 -2.95 -2.00 -7.48
CA LYS A 94 -3.54 -2.82 -6.43
C LYS A 94 -2.50 -3.45 -5.52
N VAL A 95 -2.76 -3.38 -4.21
CA VAL A 95 -2.02 -4.09 -3.16
C VAL A 95 -2.99 -5.04 -2.47
N THR A 96 -2.70 -6.33 -2.55
CA THR A 96 -3.50 -7.37 -1.91
C THR A 96 -2.66 -8.05 -0.85
N ILE A 97 -3.15 -8.08 0.40
CA ILE A 97 -2.51 -8.74 1.53
C ILE A 97 -3.47 -9.77 2.10
N GLY A 98 -3.01 -11.00 2.22
CA GLY A 98 -3.82 -12.13 2.71
C GLY A 98 -4.10 -12.08 4.21
N ASP A 99 -4.49 -13.23 4.76
CA ASP A 99 -4.84 -13.38 6.16
C ASP A 99 -3.60 -13.55 7.04
N ASN A 100 -3.71 -13.17 8.33
CA ASN A 100 -2.65 -13.33 9.33
C ASN A 100 -1.32 -12.69 8.91
N ALA A 101 -1.36 -11.50 8.35
CA ALA A 101 -0.18 -10.72 8.01
C ALA A 101 0.24 -9.82 9.17
N PHE A 102 1.53 -9.81 9.48
CA PHE A 102 2.14 -8.94 10.48
C PHE A 102 3.16 -8.03 9.81
N ILE A 103 2.94 -6.73 9.90
CA ILE A 103 3.81 -5.71 9.32
C ILE A 103 4.48 -4.94 10.46
N ALA A 104 5.79 -5.02 10.54
CA ALA A 104 6.58 -4.33 11.55
C ALA A 104 6.68 -2.81 11.28
N PRO A 105 7.25 -2.01 12.20
CA PRO A 105 7.34 -0.55 12.02
C PRO A 105 8.14 -0.13 10.79
N ASN A 106 7.74 1.00 10.20
CA ASN A 106 8.46 1.68 9.12
C ASN A 106 8.60 0.83 7.84
N VAL A 107 7.61 0.03 7.51
CA VAL A 107 7.58 -0.74 6.27
C VAL A 107 6.98 0.10 5.15
N GLY A 108 7.59 0.02 3.96
CA GLY A 108 7.09 0.64 2.74
C GLY A 108 6.65 -0.42 1.73
N ILE A 109 5.46 -0.26 1.16
CA ILE A 109 4.92 -1.11 0.09
C ILE A 109 4.59 -0.18 -1.09
N TYR A 110 5.42 -0.20 -2.12
CA TYR A 110 5.37 0.79 -3.18
C TYR A 110 5.05 0.16 -4.52
N THR A 111 3.85 0.41 -5.04
CA THR A 111 3.47 -0.03 -6.39
C THR A 111 3.98 0.90 -7.47
N ALA A 112 4.25 2.16 -7.12
CA ALA A 112 4.58 3.22 -8.05
C ALA A 112 6.09 3.43 -8.22
N GLY A 113 6.47 3.84 -9.42
CA GLY A 113 7.82 4.27 -9.75
C GLY A 113 7.81 5.26 -10.89
N HIS A 114 8.96 5.86 -11.14
CA HIS A 114 9.15 6.82 -12.22
C HIS A 114 10.04 6.25 -13.34
N PRO A 115 9.89 6.74 -14.59
CA PRO A 115 10.81 6.38 -15.66
C PRO A 115 12.25 6.72 -15.29
N LEU A 116 13.19 5.85 -15.67
CA LEU A 116 14.64 6.14 -15.51
C LEU A 116 15.09 7.31 -16.39
N ASP A 117 14.45 7.46 -17.54
CA ASP A 117 14.66 8.61 -18.42
C ASP A 117 14.21 9.90 -17.73
N ALA A 118 15.14 10.85 -17.60
CA ALA A 118 14.92 12.09 -16.86
C ALA A 118 13.87 12.99 -17.52
N GLU A 119 13.83 13.02 -18.86
CA GLU A 119 12.90 13.87 -19.59
C GLU A 119 11.44 13.44 -19.37
N ARG A 120 11.18 12.12 -19.44
CA ARG A 120 9.87 11.55 -19.12
C ARG A 120 9.50 11.72 -17.64
N ARG A 121 10.45 11.53 -16.75
CA ARG A 121 10.24 11.72 -15.31
C ARG A 121 9.89 13.16 -14.98
N ASN A 122 10.54 14.13 -15.62
CA ASN A 122 10.29 15.55 -15.42
C ASN A 122 8.91 15.99 -15.93
N GLN A 123 8.27 15.21 -16.78
CA GLN A 123 6.87 15.40 -17.19
C GLN A 123 5.88 14.93 -16.11
N GLY A 124 6.36 14.37 -15.00
CA GLY A 124 5.52 13.86 -13.92
C GLY A 124 4.94 12.46 -14.17
N LEU A 125 5.46 11.75 -15.19
CA LEU A 125 4.98 10.42 -15.51
C LEU A 125 5.41 9.38 -14.48
N GLU A 126 4.50 8.43 -14.21
CA GLU A 126 4.70 7.29 -13.34
C GLU A 126 4.29 5.98 -14.03
N TYR A 127 4.75 4.87 -13.50
CA TYR A 127 4.15 3.56 -13.70
C TYR A 127 3.71 3.00 -12.35
N ALA A 128 2.78 2.06 -12.35
CA ALA A 128 2.41 1.35 -11.14
C ALA A 128 2.13 -0.12 -11.46
N TYR A 129 2.72 -1.01 -10.66
CA TYR A 129 2.55 -2.45 -10.79
C TYR A 129 2.03 -3.06 -9.50
N PRO A 130 1.02 -3.95 -9.57
CA PRO A 130 0.39 -4.51 -8.38
C PRO A 130 1.35 -5.34 -7.55
N ILE A 131 1.15 -5.29 -6.24
CA ILE A 131 1.88 -6.09 -5.25
C ILE A 131 0.91 -7.08 -4.61
N ARG A 132 1.33 -8.32 -4.48
CA ARG A 132 0.57 -9.38 -3.81
C ARG A 132 1.38 -9.97 -2.67
N ILE A 133 0.77 -10.04 -1.50
CA ILE A 133 1.35 -10.63 -0.29
C ILE A 133 0.38 -11.72 0.17
N GLY A 134 0.86 -12.93 0.32
CA GLY A 134 0.06 -14.11 0.68
C GLY A 134 -0.38 -14.12 2.13
N ASN A 135 -0.76 -15.31 2.61
CA ASN A 135 -1.20 -15.54 3.97
C ASN A 135 -0.03 -15.86 4.90
N ASN A 136 -0.17 -15.58 6.20
CA ASN A 136 0.81 -15.92 7.23
C ASN A 136 2.20 -15.35 6.92
N VAL A 137 2.24 -14.07 6.52
CA VAL A 137 3.48 -13.36 6.17
C VAL A 137 3.86 -12.40 7.30
N TRP A 138 5.13 -12.41 7.66
CA TRP A 138 5.72 -11.41 8.55
C TRP A 138 6.75 -10.58 7.80
N ILE A 139 6.56 -9.25 7.76
CA ILE A 139 7.51 -8.32 7.17
C ILE A 139 8.22 -7.56 8.27
N GLY A 140 9.53 -7.75 8.38
CA GLY A 140 10.40 -7.12 9.36
C GLY A 140 10.51 -5.61 9.18
N ALA A 141 10.86 -4.91 10.27
CA ALA A 141 10.92 -3.45 10.32
C ALA A 141 11.87 -2.85 9.26
N HIS A 142 11.53 -1.65 8.77
CA HIS A 142 12.31 -0.93 7.75
C HIS A 142 12.49 -1.67 6.42
N SER A 143 11.64 -2.64 6.13
CA SER A 143 11.66 -3.33 4.84
C SER A 143 10.87 -2.55 3.79
N VAL A 144 11.28 -2.70 2.53
CA VAL A 144 10.62 -2.06 1.38
C VAL A 144 10.26 -3.13 0.36
N ILE A 145 9.01 -3.14 -0.08
CA ILE A 145 8.51 -4.01 -1.14
C ILE A 145 8.33 -3.17 -2.41
N LEU A 146 9.02 -3.56 -3.48
CA LEU A 146 9.04 -2.81 -4.74
C LEU A 146 7.91 -3.19 -5.71
N PRO A 147 7.63 -2.34 -6.73
CA PRO A 147 6.53 -2.54 -7.66
C PRO A 147 6.53 -3.93 -8.32
N GLY A 148 5.37 -4.53 -8.43
CA GLY A 148 5.16 -5.79 -9.15
C GLY A 148 5.54 -7.07 -8.38
N VAL A 149 6.04 -6.95 -7.15
CA VAL A 149 6.48 -8.11 -6.36
C VAL A 149 5.29 -8.94 -5.86
N THR A 150 5.43 -10.25 -5.95
CA THR A 150 4.55 -11.23 -5.31
C THR A 150 5.31 -11.96 -4.21
N ILE A 151 4.79 -11.91 -2.98
CA ILE A 151 5.28 -12.66 -1.82
C ILE A 151 4.28 -13.80 -1.56
N GLY A 152 4.75 -15.03 -1.53
CA GLY A 152 3.92 -16.21 -1.28
C GLY A 152 3.44 -16.33 0.16
N ASP A 153 2.89 -17.49 0.51
CA ASP A 153 2.39 -17.78 1.84
C ASP A 153 3.53 -18.22 2.79
N HIS A 154 3.35 -18.04 4.09
CA HIS A 154 4.30 -18.48 5.12
C HIS A 154 5.72 -17.95 4.88
N VAL A 155 5.83 -16.67 4.55
CA VAL A 155 7.11 -16.00 4.28
C VAL A 155 7.46 -15.06 5.43
N VAL A 156 8.73 -15.04 5.80
CA VAL A 156 9.30 -14.05 6.71
C VAL A 156 10.30 -13.19 5.94
N ILE A 157 10.09 -11.88 5.94
CA ILE A 157 11.03 -10.90 5.38
C ILE A 157 11.85 -10.33 6.54
N GLY A 158 13.15 -10.52 6.52
CA GLY A 158 14.06 -9.97 7.53
C GLY A 158 14.03 -8.44 7.56
N ALA A 159 14.23 -7.85 8.74
CA ALA A 159 14.25 -6.40 8.89
C ALA A 159 15.32 -5.74 7.99
N GLY A 160 14.99 -4.55 7.45
CA GLY A 160 15.88 -3.79 6.58
C GLY A 160 16.02 -4.34 5.16
N SER A 161 15.16 -5.28 4.75
CA SER A 161 15.22 -5.86 3.41
C SER A 161 14.63 -4.94 2.35
N VAL A 162 15.24 -4.95 1.15
CA VAL A 162 14.64 -4.39 -0.05
C VAL A 162 14.25 -5.54 -0.97
N VAL A 163 12.94 -5.80 -1.07
CA VAL A 163 12.40 -6.91 -1.85
C VAL A 163 12.16 -6.44 -3.29
N THR A 164 13.03 -6.89 -4.20
CA THR A 164 13.07 -6.46 -5.60
C THR A 164 12.52 -7.49 -6.58
N LYS A 165 12.19 -8.68 -6.11
CA LYS A 165 11.71 -9.83 -6.91
C LYS A 165 10.75 -10.69 -6.09
N ASP A 166 10.03 -11.56 -6.78
CA ASP A 166 9.09 -12.49 -6.14
C ASP A 166 9.78 -13.39 -5.13
N ILE A 167 9.07 -13.64 -4.03
CA ILE A 167 9.50 -14.52 -2.94
C ILE A 167 8.55 -15.73 -2.90
N PRO A 168 9.04 -16.94 -3.11
CA PRO A 168 8.20 -18.14 -3.05
C PRO A 168 7.71 -18.41 -1.64
N SER A 169 6.59 -19.15 -1.54
CA SER A 169 6.06 -19.57 -0.24
C SER A 169 7.08 -20.34 0.59
N TYR A 170 6.98 -20.25 1.92
CA TYR A 170 7.87 -20.88 2.90
C TYR A 170 9.33 -20.41 2.83
N SER A 171 9.55 -19.14 2.48
CA SER A 171 10.88 -18.50 2.44
C SER A 171 11.16 -17.67 3.70
N LEU A 172 12.45 -17.54 4.00
CA LEU A 172 13.01 -16.64 5.01
C LEU A 172 14.10 -15.79 4.37
#